data_077878caca99aeb04a875dc6a047ee2d
#
_entry.id   077878caca99aeb04a875dc6a047ee2d
#
_cell.length_a   1.000
_cell.length_b   1.000
_cell.length_c   1.000
_cell.angle_alpha   90.00
_cell.angle_beta   90.00
_cell.angle_gamma   90.00
#
_symmetry.space_group_name_H-M   'P 1'
#
loop_
_entity.id
_entity.type
_entity.pdbx_description
1 polymer ?
#
loop_
_entity_poly.entity_id
_entity_poly.type
_entity_poly.pdbx_seq_one_letter_code
_entity_poly.pdbx_strand_id
1 'polypeptide(L)'
;MAKEKPETSRNKVSLASAKAVPIFLSLLVVYASYVVVGPFSIDYLINDKDPEKRNISAGIALPIVWFVLLIPVATSYARLLYVVSKDPGYIPIGDDEAAGAPPPDFWMRDVFVCTPQGLPIWCHHCRNWKPDRAHHNRDTGRCTKKQDHFCPWVGGVVGERSMKFFAQFLCYSFTLSTYLMILMAYYVHRDKSHVQWIVALSLGGFFVFFTLGMIFNTMRMIFQNATTIEEAGPRTILMAVVLPPELQGDAIGRPSPIYSPPTSRSGYSDSEQPFVSEIDDPSHSSYFSKGGSRGWPLRRLARSKAWKGTVTYPLPTNLPTDRPPIPVPEPRTFAILETWPGMNPWDLGSTYRNFTAVFGTKLHHWLLPIRHSPCCEHSSAVSLYPLGPQFEEMLEEVGMVQREAKNAQDSNRPRERSSRKRRPRLGEGWQNGERPDGWISEKEARRLRNQARARMRIDDDFVP
;
A
#
# COMPACT_ATOMS: atom_id res chain seq x y z
N MET A 1 -43.44 -9.81 -4.31
CA MET A 1 -42.61 -10.71 -3.46
C MET A 1 -41.60 -11.43 -4.35
N ALA A 2 -40.47 -10.84 -4.64
CA ALA A 2 -39.38 -11.52 -5.33
C ALA A 2 -38.53 -12.18 -4.23
N LYS A 3 -38.43 -13.52 -4.32
CA LYS A 3 -37.55 -14.31 -3.42
C LYS A 3 -36.09 -13.92 -3.70
N GLU A 4 -35.46 -13.18 -2.81
CA GLU A 4 -34.02 -13.06 -2.75
C GLU A 4 -33.42 -14.48 -2.69
N LYS A 5 -32.69 -14.85 -3.73
CA LYS A 5 -31.90 -16.08 -3.72
C LYS A 5 -30.79 -15.95 -2.68
N PRO A 6 -30.53 -16.99 -1.89
CA PRO A 6 -29.54 -16.88 -0.82
C PRO A 6 -28.14 -16.65 -1.39
N GLU A 7 -27.60 -15.47 -1.13
CA GLU A 7 -26.25 -15.00 -1.46
C GLU A 7 -25.15 -15.96 -0.97
N THR A 8 -25.44 -16.72 0.05
CA THR A 8 -24.56 -17.72 0.68
C THR A 8 -24.15 -18.91 -0.21
N SER A 9 -24.96 -19.30 -1.21
CA SER A 9 -24.62 -20.44 -2.08
C SER A 9 -23.62 -20.05 -3.17
N ARG A 10 -23.78 -18.87 -3.79
CA ARG A 10 -22.91 -18.37 -4.86
C ARG A 10 -21.50 -18.09 -4.34
N ASN A 11 -21.38 -17.53 -3.15
CA ASN A 11 -20.09 -17.23 -2.52
C ASN A 11 -19.30 -18.49 -2.13
N LYS A 12 -20.00 -19.56 -1.69
CA LYS A 12 -19.35 -20.84 -1.38
C LYS A 12 -18.77 -21.51 -2.62
N VAL A 13 -19.46 -21.45 -3.76
CA VAL A 13 -18.97 -22.02 -5.03
C VAL A 13 -17.77 -21.22 -5.55
N SER A 14 -17.83 -19.91 -5.52
CA SER A 14 -16.70 -19.03 -5.92
C SER A 14 -15.45 -19.29 -5.07
N LEU A 15 -15.61 -19.38 -3.76
CA LEU A 15 -14.48 -19.63 -2.84
C LEU A 15 -13.95 -21.07 -2.99
N ALA A 16 -14.79 -22.07 -3.23
CA ALA A 16 -14.38 -23.45 -3.46
C ALA A 16 -13.60 -23.59 -4.77
N SER A 17 -14.09 -22.98 -5.85
CA SER A 17 -13.39 -22.95 -7.14
C SER A 17 -12.04 -22.22 -7.04
N ALA A 18 -11.99 -21.10 -6.34
CA ALA A 18 -10.75 -20.36 -6.11
C ALA A 18 -9.71 -21.17 -5.32
N LYS A 19 -10.13 -22.04 -4.40
CA LYS A 19 -9.21 -22.96 -3.68
C LYS A 19 -8.69 -24.11 -4.55
N ALA A 20 -9.39 -24.48 -5.61
CA ALA A 20 -8.96 -25.54 -6.54
C ALA A 20 -7.85 -25.06 -7.49
N VAL A 21 -7.83 -23.77 -7.84
CA VAL A 21 -6.85 -23.20 -8.79
C VAL A 21 -5.40 -23.35 -8.31
N PRO A 22 -5.03 -23.07 -7.05
CA PRO A 22 -3.68 -23.33 -6.54
C PRO A 22 -3.24 -24.79 -6.68
N ILE A 23 -4.14 -25.74 -6.48
CA ILE A 23 -3.86 -27.18 -6.66
C ILE A 23 -3.59 -27.47 -8.13
N PHE A 24 -4.45 -26.96 -9.01
CA PHE A 24 -4.27 -27.11 -10.47
C PHE A 24 -2.93 -26.54 -10.95
N LEU A 25 -2.55 -25.34 -10.49
CA LEU A 25 -1.23 -24.75 -10.80
C LEU A 25 -0.07 -25.63 -10.33
N SER A 26 -0.18 -26.18 -9.12
CA SER A 26 0.84 -27.09 -8.59
C SER A 26 0.98 -28.34 -9.44
N LEU A 27 -0.13 -28.91 -9.93
CA LEU A 27 -0.11 -30.05 -10.84
C LEU A 27 0.54 -29.72 -12.20
N LEU A 28 0.31 -28.52 -12.74
CA LEU A 28 0.98 -28.07 -13.97
C LEU A 28 2.50 -27.97 -13.79
N VAL A 29 2.97 -27.48 -12.64
CA VAL A 29 4.40 -27.41 -12.30
C VAL A 29 5.00 -28.82 -12.16
N VAL A 30 4.27 -29.75 -11.53
CA VAL A 30 4.67 -31.16 -11.42
C VAL A 30 4.78 -31.79 -12.81
N TYR A 31 3.79 -31.56 -13.69
CA TYR A 31 3.82 -32.03 -15.06
C TYR A 31 5.02 -31.45 -15.84
N ALA A 32 5.27 -30.15 -15.77
CA ALA A 32 6.42 -29.52 -16.42
C ALA A 32 7.76 -30.10 -15.90
N SER A 33 7.86 -30.34 -14.58
CA SER A 33 9.03 -30.97 -13.97
C SER A 33 9.23 -32.41 -14.45
N TYR A 34 8.13 -33.17 -14.57
CA TYR A 34 8.18 -34.52 -15.16
C TYR A 34 8.71 -34.49 -16.60
N VAL A 35 8.22 -33.57 -17.44
CA VAL A 35 8.69 -33.45 -18.84
C VAL A 35 10.16 -33.08 -18.91
N VAL A 36 10.60 -32.13 -18.08
CA VAL A 36 12.00 -31.68 -18.04
C VAL A 36 12.95 -32.80 -17.58
N VAL A 37 12.56 -33.58 -16.58
CA VAL A 37 13.43 -34.61 -16.00
C VAL A 37 13.37 -35.89 -16.80
N GLY A 38 12.18 -36.46 -17.03
CA GLY A 38 11.96 -37.77 -17.67
C GLY A 38 12.19 -37.70 -19.17
N PRO A 39 11.13 -37.41 -19.96
CA PRO A 39 11.21 -37.50 -21.44
C PRO A 39 12.29 -36.66 -22.09
N PHE A 40 12.60 -35.50 -21.46
CA PHE A 40 13.62 -34.59 -22.04
C PHE A 40 15.03 -34.92 -21.57
N SER A 41 15.29 -34.97 -20.27
CA SER A 41 16.69 -35.15 -19.81
C SER A 41 17.11 -36.61 -19.80
N ILE A 42 16.32 -37.51 -19.19
CA ILE A 42 16.71 -38.92 -19.05
C ILE A 42 16.63 -39.62 -20.38
N ASP A 43 15.46 -39.58 -21.05
CA ASP A 43 15.23 -40.40 -22.24
C ASP A 43 15.98 -39.84 -23.45
N TYR A 44 15.92 -38.52 -23.71
CA TYR A 44 16.48 -37.92 -24.91
C TYR A 44 17.95 -37.48 -24.76
N LEU A 45 18.37 -36.83 -23.66
CA LEU A 45 19.72 -36.31 -23.54
C LEU A 45 20.71 -37.32 -22.96
N ILE A 46 20.28 -38.22 -22.08
CA ILE A 46 21.19 -39.18 -21.42
C ILE A 46 21.16 -40.53 -22.09
N ASN A 47 19.98 -41.10 -22.38
CA ASN A 47 19.80 -42.48 -22.81
C ASN A 47 19.50 -42.63 -24.31
N ASP A 48 19.50 -41.52 -25.11
CA ASP A 48 19.26 -41.66 -26.57
C ASP A 48 20.26 -42.61 -27.21
N LYS A 49 19.73 -43.44 -28.13
CA LYS A 49 20.52 -44.41 -28.89
C LYS A 49 21.44 -43.72 -29.92
N ASP A 50 21.07 -42.53 -30.38
CA ASP A 50 21.81 -41.73 -31.31
C ASP A 50 22.92 -40.94 -30.58
N PRO A 51 24.21 -41.25 -30.78
CA PRO A 51 25.31 -40.54 -30.15
C PRO A 51 25.34 -39.04 -30.44
N GLU A 52 24.79 -38.59 -31.59
CA GLU A 52 24.76 -37.16 -31.95
C GLU A 52 23.73 -36.37 -31.16
N LYS A 53 22.66 -37.03 -30.71
CA LYS A 53 21.63 -36.43 -29.84
C LYS A 53 22.02 -36.47 -28.39
N ARG A 54 22.81 -37.46 -27.98
CA ARG A 54 23.16 -37.69 -26.58
C ARG A 54 24.11 -36.61 -26.05
N ASN A 55 23.69 -35.94 -24.98
CA ASN A 55 24.50 -34.96 -24.27
C ASN A 55 24.26 -35.06 -22.76
N ILE A 56 25.04 -35.93 -22.11
CA ILE A 56 24.93 -36.22 -20.68
C ILE A 56 25.11 -34.97 -19.82
N SER A 57 26.05 -34.09 -20.16
CA SER A 57 26.28 -32.85 -19.42
C SER A 57 25.07 -31.93 -19.43
N ALA A 58 24.45 -31.75 -20.61
CA ALA A 58 23.23 -30.98 -20.75
C ALA A 58 22.06 -31.67 -20.02
N GLY A 59 21.93 -33.00 -20.14
CA GLY A 59 20.90 -33.79 -19.46
C GLY A 59 20.95 -33.72 -17.94
N ILE A 60 22.11 -33.43 -17.36
CA ILE A 60 22.24 -33.17 -15.90
C ILE A 60 22.06 -31.68 -15.59
N ALA A 61 22.68 -30.78 -16.32
CA ALA A 61 22.70 -29.35 -15.98
C ALA A 61 21.35 -28.69 -16.13
N LEU A 62 20.57 -29.00 -17.19
CA LEU A 62 19.30 -28.32 -17.46
C LEU A 62 18.23 -28.58 -16.39
N PRO A 63 18.00 -29.81 -15.89
CA PRO A 63 17.11 -30.03 -14.76
C PRO A 63 17.60 -29.37 -13.46
N ILE A 64 18.90 -29.30 -13.21
CA ILE A 64 19.44 -28.58 -12.05
C ILE A 64 19.04 -27.10 -12.12
N VAL A 65 19.22 -26.46 -13.26
CA VAL A 65 18.79 -25.06 -13.47
C VAL A 65 17.28 -24.93 -13.25
N TRP A 66 16.47 -25.87 -13.77
CA TRP A 66 15.03 -25.89 -13.56
C TRP A 66 14.66 -25.88 -12.08
N PHE A 67 15.25 -26.77 -11.27
CA PHE A 67 14.94 -26.85 -9.84
C PHE A 67 15.48 -25.65 -9.06
N VAL A 68 16.63 -25.10 -9.42
CA VAL A 68 17.15 -23.85 -8.83
C VAL A 68 16.18 -22.70 -9.06
N LEU A 69 15.60 -22.56 -10.27
CA LEU A 69 14.60 -21.54 -10.56
C LEU A 69 13.23 -21.85 -9.93
N LEU A 70 12.91 -23.11 -9.70
CA LEU A 70 11.66 -23.51 -9.07
C LEU A 70 11.63 -23.18 -7.56
N ILE A 71 12.77 -23.20 -6.86
CA ILE A 71 12.83 -22.91 -5.43
C ILE A 71 12.20 -21.53 -5.08
N PRO A 72 12.61 -20.40 -5.70
CA PRO A 72 12.01 -19.10 -5.39
C PRO A 72 10.53 -19.02 -5.79
N VAL A 73 10.09 -19.71 -6.85
CA VAL A 73 8.66 -19.82 -7.20
C VAL A 73 7.90 -20.51 -6.08
N ALA A 74 8.34 -21.71 -5.68
CA ALA A 74 7.67 -22.51 -4.67
C ALA A 74 7.62 -21.81 -3.31
N THR A 75 8.73 -21.19 -2.88
CA THR A 75 8.82 -20.50 -1.58
C THR A 75 7.96 -19.23 -1.55
N SER A 76 7.98 -18.41 -2.62
CA SER A 76 7.15 -17.21 -2.71
C SER A 76 5.67 -17.55 -2.81
N TYR A 77 5.30 -18.59 -3.57
CA TYR A 77 3.94 -19.06 -3.69
C TYR A 77 3.39 -19.65 -2.37
N ALA A 78 4.16 -20.51 -1.73
CA ALA A 78 3.79 -21.06 -0.42
C ALA A 78 3.58 -19.97 0.63
N ARG A 79 4.48 -18.96 0.66
CA ARG A 79 4.34 -17.80 1.55
C ARG A 79 3.09 -16.99 1.23
N LEU A 80 2.84 -16.74 -0.04
CA LEU A 80 1.65 -16.02 -0.51
C LEU A 80 0.36 -16.74 -0.13
N LEU A 81 0.26 -18.04 -0.41
CA LEU A 81 -0.90 -18.86 -0.04
C LEU A 81 -1.10 -18.89 1.48
N TYR A 82 -0.03 -19.00 2.25
CA TYR A 82 -0.09 -18.95 3.70
C TYR A 82 -0.72 -17.64 4.20
N VAL A 83 -0.20 -16.49 3.74
CA VAL A 83 -0.68 -15.17 4.15
C VAL A 83 -2.14 -14.96 3.73
N VAL A 84 -2.48 -15.28 2.48
CA VAL A 84 -3.84 -15.11 1.95
C VAL A 84 -4.85 -16.02 2.68
N SER A 85 -4.44 -17.24 3.05
CA SER A 85 -5.33 -18.17 3.76
C SER A 85 -5.50 -17.89 5.24
N LYS A 86 -4.49 -17.32 5.89
CA LYS A 86 -4.52 -17.05 7.33
C LYS A 86 -5.04 -15.66 7.65
N ASP A 87 -4.39 -14.63 7.12
CA ASP A 87 -4.77 -13.24 7.36
C ASP A 87 -4.14 -12.31 6.31
N PRO A 88 -4.83 -12.00 5.21
CA PRO A 88 -4.38 -11.02 4.23
C PRO A 88 -4.46 -9.56 4.72
N GLY A 89 -4.86 -9.32 5.97
CA GLY A 89 -5.16 -8.04 6.58
C GLY A 89 -6.67 -7.87 6.84
N TYR A 90 -7.35 -8.92 7.29
CA TYR A 90 -8.77 -8.84 7.61
C TYR A 90 -9.05 -7.87 8.76
N ILE A 91 -10.13 -7.11 8.60
CA ILE A 91 -10.68 -6.30 9.69
C ILE A 91 -11.58 -7.22 10.55
N PRO A 92 -11.50 -7.13 11.90
CA PRO A 92 -12.40 -7.88 12.76
C PRO A 92 -13.87 -7.62 12.42
N ILE A 93 -14.70 -8.64 12.55
CA ILE A 93 -16.16 -8.46 12.44
C ILE A 93 -16.61 -7.79 13.74
N GLY A 94 -17.34 -6.70 13.63
CA GLY A 94 -17.95 -6.01 14.74
C GLY A 94 -19.33 -6.58 15.09
N ASP A 95 -19.94 -5.99 16.08
CA ASP A 95 -21.32 -6.24 16.54
C ASP A 95 -22.21 -5.03 16.27
N ASP A 96 -23.48 -5.10 16.67
CA ASP A 96 -24.42 -4.00 16.50
C ASP A 96 -24.10 -2.80 17.40
N GLU A 97 -23.36 -3.01 18.50
CA GLU A 97 -22.90 -1.94 19.40
C GLU A 97 -21.76 -1.13 18.74
N ALA A 98 -20.97 -1.75 17.85
CA ALA A 98 -19.92 -1.06 17.09
C ALA A 98 -20.48 -0.04 16.07
N ALA A 99 -21.79 -0.07 15.76
CA ALA A 99 -22.45 0.94 14.93
C ALA A 99 -22.62 2.30 15.65
N GLY A 100 -22.23 2.39 16.93
CA GLY A 100 -22.11 3.65 17.66
C GLY A 100 -21.05 4.60 17.09
N ALA A 101 -20.59 5.54 17.89
CA ALA A 101 -19.56 6.47 17.46
C ALA A 101 -18.26 5.74 17.04
N PRO A 102 -17.52 6.27 16.04
CA PRO A 102 -16.22 5.71 15.64
C PRO A 102 -15.28 5.63 16.85
N PRO A 103 -14.51 4.54 16.99
CA PRO A 103 -13.55 4.41 18.08
C PRO A 103 -12.45 5.48 17.98
N PRO A 104 -11.84 5.87 19.14
CA PRO A 104 -10.84 6.92 19.19
C PRO A 104 -9.68 6.75 18.21
N ASP A 105 -9.27 5.52 17.90
CA ASP A 105 -8.19 5.21 16.96
C ASP A 105 -8.37 5.88 15.59
N PHE A 106 -9.62 6.19 15.19
CA PHE A 106 -9.87 6.88 13.92
C PHE A 106 -9.62 8.38 14.00
N TRP A 107 -10.03 9.06 15.04
CA TRP A 107 -9.94 10.51 15.16
C TRP A 107 -8.79 11.01 16.06
N MET A 108 -8.04 10.10 16.67
CA MET A 108 -6.73 10.42 17.24
C MET A 108 -5.65 10.66 16.19
N ARG A 109 -5.90 10.25 14.93
CA ARG A 109 -5.05 10.56 13.77
C ARG A 109 -5.25 11.99 13.29
N ASP A 110 -4.27 12.51 12.57
CA ASP A 110 -4.37 13.85 11.98
C ASP A 110 -5.17 13.86 10.66
N VAL A 111 -5.23 12.72 9.97
CA VAL A 111 -5.92 12.58 8.68
C VAL A 111 -6.56 11.20 8.55
N PHE A 112 -7.76 11.15 7.97
CA PHE A 112 -8.43 9.90 7.59
C PHE A 112 -9.46 10.11 6.48
N VAL A 113 -9.75 9.06 5.70
CA VAL A 113 -10.81 9.07 4.67
C VAL A 113 -12.17 9.08 5.34
N CYS A 114 -13.06 9.96 4.88
CA CYS A 114 -14.36 10.17 5.52
C CYS A 114 -15.52 10.26 4.52
N THR A 115 -16.73 10.21 5.06
CA THR A 115 -17.98 10.53 4.38
C THR A 115 -18.18 12.05 4.30
N PRO A 116 -19.18 12.56 3.58
CA PRO A 116 -19.54 13.98 3.57
C PRO A 116 -19.87 14.54 4.96
N GLN A 117 -20.26 13.68 5.91
CA GLN A 117 -20.52 14.03 7.30
C GLN A 117 -19.26 14.05 8.17
N GLY A 118 -18.09 13.73 7.58
CA GLY A 118 -16.83 13.65 8.30
C GLY A 118 -16.62 12.36 9.10
N LEU A 119 -17.47 11.35 8.91
CA LEU A 119 -17.36 10.05 9.57
C LEU A 119 -16.42 9.13 8.78
N PRO A 120 -15.66 8.24 9.45
CA PRO A 120 -15.02 7.12 8.76
C PRO A 120 -16.05 6.29 7.98
N ILE A 121 -15.63 5.50 7.02
CA ILE A 121 -16.54 4.69 6.20
C ILE A 121 -16.99 3.46 7.01
N TRP A 122 -18.29 3.25 7.11
CA TRP A 122 -18.88 2.08 7.75
C TRP A 122 -19.07 0.91 6.80
N CYS A 123 -18.90 -0.31 7.28
CA CYS A 123 -19.25 -1.54 6.56
C CYS A 123 -20.44 -2.25 7.21
N HIS A 124 -21.60 -2.23 6.57
CA HIS A 124 -22.81 -2.89 7.07
C HIS A 124 -22.68 -4.42 7.13
N HIS A 125 -21.92 -5.05 6.21
CA HIS A 125 -21.70 -6.49 6.22
C HIS A 125 -20.80 -6.97 7.35
N CYS A 126 -19.72 -6.21 7.62
CA CYS A 126 -18.74 -6.55 8.67
C CYS A 126 -19.08 -5.87 10.01
N ARG A 127 -20.07 -4.97 10.04
CA ARG A 127 -20.47 -4.18 11.22
C ARG A 127 -19.27 -3.51 11.90
N ASN A 128 -18.42 -2.86 11.07
CA ASN A 128 -17.21 -2.24 11.55
C ASN A 128 -16.83 -1.02 10.72
N TRP A 129 -16.08 -0.10 11.32
CA TRP A 129 -15.51 1.07 10.67
C TRP A 129 -14.32 0.65 9.80
N LYS A 130 -14.30 1.09 8.54
CA LYS A 130 -13.22 0.78 7.60
C LYS A 130 -12.05 1.75 7.81
N PRO A 131 -10.83 1.27 8.08
CA PRO A 131 -9.62 2.09 7.95
C PRO A 131 -9.44 2.53 6.49
N ASP A 132 -8.56 3.51 6.30
CA ASP A 132 -8.22 3.98 4.97
C ASP A 132 -7.80 2.83 4.04
N ARG A 133 -8.21 2.90 2.77
CA ARG A 133 -7.90 1.90 1.73
C ARG A 133 -8.47 0.49 1.99
N ALA A 134 -9.38 0.35 2.95
CA ALA A 134 -10.01 -0.94 3.23
C ALA A 134 -11.34 -1.09 2.49
N HIS A 135 -11.54 -2.27 1.89
CA HIS A 135 -12.74 -2.58 1.11
C HIS A 135 -13.35 -3.91 1.54
N HIS A 136 -14.68 -4.02 1.41
CA HIS A 136 -15.39 -5.27 1.63
C HIS A 136 -15.29 -6.16 0.39
N ASN A 137 -14.87 -7.40 0.57
CA ASN A 137 -14.83 -8.38 -0.51
C ASN A 137 -15.99 -9.35 -0.37
N ARG A 138 -16.80 -9.48 -1.44
CA ARG A 138 -17.99 -10.35 -1.47
C ARG A 138 -17.65 -11.83 -1.38
N ASP A 139 -16.59 -12.27 -2.04
CA ASP A 139 -16.20 -13.68 -2.11
C ASP A 139 -15.74 -14.21 -0.76
N THR A 140 -14.99 -13.38 0.00
CA THR A 140 -14.53 -13.74 1.34
C THR A 140 -15.51 -13.36 2.44
N GLY A 141 -16.49 -12.48 2.17
CA GLY A 141 -17.42 -11.94 3.16
C GLY A 141 -16.75 -11.06 4.23
N ARG A 142 -15.55 -10.51 3.97
CA ARG A 142 -14.74 -9.77 4.94
C ARG A 142 -14.19 -8.47 4.34
N CYS A 143 -14.02 -7.46 5.18
CA CYS A 143 -13.20 -6.30 4.84
C CYS A 143 -11.72 -6.64 4.96
N THR A 144 -10.93 -6.17 3.98
CA THR A 144 -9.47 -6.35 3.94
C THR A 144 -8.79 -4.99 3.80
N LYS A 145 -7.74 -4.77 4.58
CA LYS A 145 -6.92 -3.55 4.55
C LYS A 145 -6.15 -3.44 3.25
N LYS A 146 -6.11 -2.22 2.67
CA LYS A 146 -5.45 -1.93 1.39
C LYS A 146 -5.73 -3.02 0.36
N GLN A 147 -7.02 -3.34 0.18
CA GLN A 147 -7.44 -4.38 -0.74
C GLN A 147 -7.12 -3.97 -2.17
N ASP A 148 -6.47 -4.86 -2.93
CA ASP A 148 -6.20 -4.69 -4.35
C ASP A 148 -7.24 -5.42 -5.20
N HIS A 149 -7.29 -6.75 -5.11
CA HIS A 149 -8.26 -7.56 -5.83
C HIS A 149 -8.45 -8.94 -5.18
N PHE A 150 -9.54 -9.61 -5.52
CA PHE A 150 -9.70 -11.05 -5.27
C PHE A 150 -9.05 -11.84 -6.41
N CYS A 151 -8.12 -12.73 -6.08
CA CYS A 151 -7.32 -13.47 -7.04
C CYS A 151 -7.58 -14.98 -6.94
N PRO A 152 -8.24 -15.60 -7.93
CA PRO A 152 -8.45 -17.05 -7.95
C PRO A 152 -7.15 -17.85 -7.95
N TRP A 153 -6.09 -17.31 -8.56
CA TRP A 153 -4.78 -17.97 -8.66
C TRP A 153 -4.08 -18.17 -7.31
N VAL A 154 -4.49 -17.40 -6.29
CA VAL A 154 -4.00 -17.53 -4.92
C VAL A 154 -5.09 -17.91 -3.92
N GLY A 155 -6.30 -18.12 -4.42
CA GLY A 155 -7.44 -18.58 -3.61
C GLY A 155 -7.98 -17.56 -2.61
N GLY A 156 -7.78 -16.25 -2.83
CA GLY A 156 -8.25 -15.23 -1.92
C GLY A 156 -7.84 -13.80 -2.28
N VAL A 157 -7.85 -12.90 -1.30
CA VAL A 157 -7.63 -11.47 -1.49
C VAL A 157 -6.15 -11.11 -1.47
N VAL A 158 -5.70 -10.38 -2.49
CA VAL A 158 -4.42 -9.68 -2.51
C VAL A 158 -4.63 -8.27 -1.92
N GLY A 159 -3.80 -7.89 -0.94
CA GLY A 159 -3.93 -6.62 -0.24
C GLY A 159 -2.67 -6.27 0.57
N GLU A 160 -2.83 -5.54 1.67
CA GLU A 160 -1.75 -4.98 2.49
C GLU A 160 -0.61 -5.96 2.80
N ARG A 161 -0.95 -7.16 3.27
CA ARG A 161 0.04 -8.14 3.74
C ARG A 161 0.57 -9.06 2.66
N SER A 162 -0.08 -9.14 1.50
CA SER A 162 0.20 -10.13 0.46
C SER A 162 0.75 -9.56 -0.84
N MET A 163 0.58 -8.24 -1.13
CA MET A 163 0.99 -7.61 -2.38
C MET A 163 2.46 -7.86 -2.74
N LYS A 164 3.37 -7.74 -1.77
CA LYS A 164 4.80 -8.00 -1.99
C LYS A 164 5.07 -9.44 -2.44
N PHE A 165 4.49 -10.41 -1.74
CA PHE A 165 4.70 -11.83 -2.06
C PHE A 165 4.05 -12.19 -3.40
N PHE A 166 2.93 -11.55 -3.74
CA PHE A 166 2.29 -11.69 -5.03
C PHE A 166 3.20 -11.21 -6.18
N ALA A 167 3.79 -10.02 -6.04
CA ALA A 167 4.71 -9.48 -7.04
C ALA A 167 5.98 -10.35 -7.18
N GLN A 168 6.56 -10.83 -6.06
CA GLN A 168 7.70 -11.77 -6.09
C GLN A 168 7.34 -13.07 -6.81
N PHE A 169 6.19 -13.66 -6.48
CA PHE A 169 5.70 -14.87 -7.14
C PHE A 169 5.55 -14.69 -8.66
N LEU A 170 4.98 -13.58 -9.11
CA LEU A 170 4.83 -13.28 -10.53
C LEU A 170 6.19 -13.19 -11.24
N CYS A 171 7.16 -12.47 -10.66
CA CYS A 171 8.49 -12.31 -11.25
C CYS A 171 9.23 -13.65 -11.36
N TYR A 172 9.17 -14.48 -10.33
CA TYR A 172 9.81 -15.79 -10.36
C TYR A 172 9.10 -16.76 -11.31
N SER A 173 7.76 -16.72 -11.35
CA SER A 173 6.99 -17.53 -12.30
C SER A 173 7.28 -17.15 -13.74
N PHE A 174 7.42 -15.86 -14.04
CA PHE A 174 7.83 -15.38 -15.35
C PHE A 174 9.21 -15.93 -15.74
N THR A 175 10.19 -15.86 -14.82
CA THR A 175 11.55 -16.36 -15.07
C THR A 175 11.57 -17.88 -15.36
N LEU A 176 10.85 -18.65 -14.52
CA LEU A 176 10.75 -20.11 -14.69
C LEU A 176 10.04 -20.47 -16.00
N SER A 177 8.93 -19.81 -16.31
CA SER A 177 8.19 -20.05 -17.56
C SER A 177 8.98 -19.66 -18.80
N THR A 178 9.76 -18.58 -18.73
CA THR A 178 10.65 -18.15 -19.80
C THR A 178 11.76 -19.18 -20.05
N TYR A 179 12.33 -19.71 -18.96
CA TYR A 179 13.30 -20.80 -19.07
C TYR A 179 12.70 -22.03 -19.77
N LEU A 180 11.52 -22.48 -19.33
CA LEU A 180 10.82 -23.61 -19.96
C LEU A 180 10.53 -23.36 -21.43
N MET A 181 10.01 -22.18 -21.77
CA MET A 181 9.67 -21.80 -23.13
C MET A 181 10.91 -21.83 -24.04
N ILE A 182 12.01 -21.20 -23.63
CA ILE A 182 13.25 -21.15 -24.42
C ILE A 182 13.84 -22.55 -24.59
N LEU A 183 13.90 -23.32 -23.49
CA LEU A 183 14.40 -24.67 -23.50
C LEU A 183 13.65 -25.56 -24.48
N MET A 184 12.33 -25.61 -24.35
CA MET A 184 11.48 -26.45 -25.17
C MET A 184 11.42 -25.94 -26.62
N ALA A 185 11.44 -24.63 -26.89
CA ALA A 185 11.49 -24.06 -28.24
C ALA A 185 12.74 -24.52 -28.99
N TYR A 186 13.91 -24.49 -28.34
CA TYR A 186 15.17 -24.90 -28.93
C TYR A 186 15.13 -26.40 -29.34
N TYR A 187 14.67 -27.28 -28.46
CA TYR A 187 14.67 -28.72 -28.73
C TYR A 187 13.54 -29.15 -29.66
N VAL A 188 12.35 -28.56 -29.57
CA VAL A 188 11.25 -28.81 -30.54
C VAL A 188 11.63 -28.36 -31.94
N HIS A 189 12.44 -27.29 -32.09
CA HIS A 189 12.96 -26.89 -33.41
C HIS A 189 13.88 -27.97 -34.01
N ARG A 190 14.67 -28.65 -33.18
CA ARG A 190 15.61 -29.69 -33.63
C ARG A 190 14.92 -31.04 -33.86
N ASP A 191 13.96 -31.41 -33.03
CA ASP A 191 13.24 -32.68 -33.10
C ASP A 191 11.76 -32.46 -32.76
N LYS A 192 10.91 -32.52 -33.77
CA LYS A 192 9.47 -32.26 -33.67
C LYS A 192 8.65 -33.50 -33.25
N SER A 193 9.28 -34.63 -32.99
CA SER A 193 8.60 -35.93 -32.73
C SER A 193 8.00 -36.02 -31.35
N HIS A 194 8.40 -35.16 -30.37
CA HIS A 194 8.05 -35.27 -28.98
C HIS A 194 6.84 -34.37 -28.58
N VAL A 195 5.65 -34.94 -28.59
CA VAL A 195 4.38 -34.21 -28.24
C VAL A 195 4.47 -33.53 -26.88
N GLN A 196 5.07 -34.20 -25.88
CA GLN A 196 5.18 -33.66 -24.52
C GLN A 196 6.02 -32.35 -24.47
N TRP A 197 7.02 -32.18 -25.32
CA TRP A 197 7.80 -30.95 -25.42
C TRP A 197 6.97 -29.82 -26.03
N ILE A 198 6.15 -30.14 -27.03
CA ILE A 198 5.23 -29.16 -27.64
C ILE A 198 4.22 -28.68 -26.62
N VAL A 199 3.67 -29.59 -25.79
CA VAL A 199 2.78 -29.23 -24.69
C VAL A 199 3.47 -28.36 -23.65
N ALA A 200 4.71 -28.72 -23.25
CA ALA A 200 5.51 -27.94 -22.30
C ALA A 200 5.90 -26.56 -22.86
N LEU A 201 6.21 -26.48 -24.16
CA LEU A 201 6.46 -25.22 -24.87
C LEU A 201 5.23 -24.31 -24.83
N SER A 202 4.06 -24.87 -25.16
CA SER A 202 2.79 -24.14 -25.17
C SER A 202 2.43 -23.65 -23.76
N LEU A 203 2.65 -24.50 -22.75
CA LEU A 203 2.45 -24.15 -21.35
C LEU A 203 3.39 -23.01 -20.92
N GLY A 204 4.69 -23.14 -21.21
CA GLY A 204 5.68 -22.11 -20.93
C GLY A 204 5.34 -20.78 -21.60
N GLY A 205 5.01 -20.81 -22.91
CA GLY A 205 4.59 -19.63 -23.66
C GLY A 205 3.34 -18.96 -23.09
N PHE A 206 2.30 -19.73 -22.78
CA PHE A 206 1.09 -19.19 -22.13
C PHE A 206 1.41 -18.45 -20.81
N PHE A 207 2.20 -19.08 -19.92
CA PHE A 207 2.52 -18.46 -18.65
C PHE A 207 3.50 -17.29 -18.77
N VAL A 208 4.36 -17.23 -19.76
CA VAL A 208 5.19 -16.06 -20.04
C VAL A 208 4.30 -14.85 -20.35
N PHE A 209 3.39 -14.95 -21.32
CA PHE A 209 2.51 -13.84 -21.68
C PHE A 209 1.57 -13.45 -20.54
N PHE A 210 0.98 -14.45 -19.87
CA PHE A 210 0.08 -14.22 -18.76
C PHE A 210 0.78 -13.49 -17.60
N THR A 211 1.93 -14.01 -17.14
CA THR A 211 2.67 -13.40 -16.02
C THR A 211 3.26 -12.04 -16.39
N LEU A 212 3.69 -11.84 -17.64
CA LEU A 212 4.19 -10.54 -18.11
C LEU A 212 3.09 -9.46 -18.01
N GLY A 213 1.88 -9.76 -18.46
CA GLY A 213 0.73 -8.85 -18.33
C GLY A 213 0.40 -8.53 -16.87
N MET A 214 0.41 -9.56 -16.00
CA MET A 214 0.17 -9.39 -14.58
C MET A 214 1.29 -8.58 -13.89
N ILE A 215 2.57 -8.82 -14.22
CA ILE A 215 3.71 -8.05 -13.72
C ILE A 215 3.55 -6.57 -14.09
N PHE A 216 3.26 -6.29 -15.37
CA PHE A 216 3.10 -4.92 -15.82
C PHE A 216 2.04 -4.18 -15.01
N ASN A 217 0.86 -4.76 -14.85
CA ASN A 217 -0.22 -4.15 -14.06
C ASN A 217 0.16 -4.01 -12.58
N THR A 218 0.69 -5.06 -11.96
CA THR A 218 1.07 -5.07 -10.54
C THR A 218 2.17 -4.04 -10.25
N MET A 219 3.21 -3.98 -11.09
CA MET A 219 4.29 -3.01 -10.93
C MET A 219 3.82 -1.58 -11.15
N ARG A 220 2.90 -1.34 -12.10
CA ARG A 220 2.28 -0.03 -12.30
C ARG A 220 1.56 0.43 -11.03
N MET A 221 0.76 -0.44 -10.39
CA MET A 221 0.08 -0.13 -9.13
C MET A 221 1.08 0.16 -8.00
N ILE A 222 2.14 -0.65 -7.89
CA ILE A 222 3.18 -0.45 -6.87
C ILE A 222 3.92 0.87 -7.09
N PHE A 223 4.29 1.21 -8.33
CA PHE A 223 5.00 2.44 -8.66
C PHE A 223 4.17 3.71 -8.45
N GLN A 224 2.86 3.60 -8.48
CA GLN A 224 1.93 4.69 -8.18
C GLN A 224 1.45 4.67 -6.71
N ASN A 225 1.82 3.66 -5.92
CA ASN A 225 1.26 3.37 -4.60
C ASN A 225 -0.28 3.40 -4.60
N ALA A 226 -0.87 2.85 -5.65
CA ALA A 226 -2.32 2.70 -5.82
C ALA A 226 -2.74 1.23 -5.69
N THR A 227 -4.04 0.98 -5.63
CA THR A 227 -4.64 -0.34 -5.78
C THR A 227 -5.58 -0.35 -6.98
N THR A 228 -5.88 -1.53 -7.52
CA THR A 228 -6.82 -1.66 -8.64
C THR A 228 -8.21 -1.14 -8.30
N ILE A 229 -8.64 -1.26 -7.03
CA ILE A 229 -9.91 -0.72 -6.55
C ILE A 229 -9.88 0.82 -6.52
N GLU A 230 -8.79 1.42 -6.06
CA GLU A 230 -8.64 2.88 -6.03
C GLU A 230 -8.61 3.48 -7.44
N GLU A 231 -7.97 2.81 -8.39
CA GLU A 231 -7.96 3.24 -9.79
C GLU A 231 -9.34 3.13 -10.46
N ALA A 232 -10.10 2.08 -10.11
CA ALA A 232 -11.47 1.89 -10.61
C ALA A 232 -12.52 2.71 -9.83
N GLY A 233 -12.12 3.28 -8.69
CA GLY A 233 -12.97 4.02 -7.77
C GLY A 233 -13.29 5.46 -8.21
N PRO A 234 -13.89 6.24 -7.34
CA PRO A 234 -14.21 7.64 -7.61
C PRO A 234 -12.94 8.45 -7.83
N ARG A 235 -13.02 9.44 -8.73
CA ARG A 235 -11.89 10.30 -9.06
C ARG A 235 -11.50 11.25 -7.93
N THR A 236 -12.39 11.47 -6.97
CA THR A 236 -12.18 12.32 -5.79
C THR A 236 -12.56 11.56 -4.53
N ILE A 237 -11.86 11.81 -3.44
CA ILE A 237 -12.16 11.25 -2.12
C ILE A 237 -12.25 12.38 -1.10
N LEU A 238 -13.03 12.17 -0.05
CA LEU A 238 -13.12 13.08 1.08
C LEU A 238 -12.18 12.65 2.19
N MET A 239 -11.44 13.61 2.72
CA MET A 239 -10.49 13.40 3.80
C MET A 239 -10.79 14.38 4.95
N ALA A 240 -10.93 13.86 6.16
CA ALA A 240 -10.94 14.64 7.37
C ALA A 240 -9.51 14.95 7.78
N VAL A 241 -9.17 16.23 7.88
CA VAL A 241 -7.83 16.72 8.22
C VAL A 241 -7.91 17.59 9.46
N VAL A 242 -7.11 17.30 10.48
CA VAL A 242 -7.12 18.05 11.74
C VAL A 242 -6.83 19.53 11.48
N LEU A 243 -7.64 20.42 12.07
CA LEU A 243 -7.37 21.84 12.03
C LEU A 243 -6.20 22.18 12.95
N PRO A 244 -5.29 23.06 12.52
CA PRO A 244 -4.24 23.59 13.38
C PRO A 244 -4.79 24.15 14.70
N PRO A 245 -4.08 24.08 15.83
CA PRO A 245 -4.56 24.50 17.14
C PRO A 245 -5.11 25.94 17.16
N GLU A 246 -4.52 26.84 16.36
CA GLU A 246 -4.93 28.25 16.25
C GLU A 246 -6.32 28.42 15.64
N LEU A 247 -6.78 27.42 14.87
CA LEU A 247 -8.08 27.43 14.19
C LEU A 247 -9.14 26.57 14.90
N GLN A 248 -8.74 25.69 15.81
CA GLN A 248 -9.67 24.79 16.49
C GLN A 248 -10.64 25.56 17.40
N GLY A 249 -10.17 26.58 18.12
CA GLY A 249 -10.99 27.40 19.01
C GLY A 249 -12.15 28.11 18.30
N ASP A 250 -11.92 28.63 17.11
CA ASP A 250 -12.93 29.33 16.31
C ASP A 250 -13.95 28.35 15.66
N ALA A 251 -13.60 27.08 15.55
CA ALA A 251 -14.42 26.04 14.93
C ALA A 251 -15.30 25.26 15.94
N ILE A 252 -14.90 25.19 17.20
CA ILE A 252 -15.60 24.44 18.27
C ILE A 252 -17.02 24.96 18.51
N GLY A 253 -17.32 26.23 18.26
CA GLY A 253 -18.64 26.84 18.44
C GLY A 253 -19.62 26.56 17.27
N ARG A 254 -19.27 25.82 16.24
CA ARG A 254 -20.14 25.52 15.09
C ARG A 254 -20.89 24.21 15.33
N PRO A 255 -22.18 24.14 14.98
CA PRO A 255 -22.91 22.89 15.13
C PRO A 255 -22.29 21.82 14.24
N SER A 256 -21.78 20.76 14.89
CA SER A 256 -21.45 19.52 14.19
C SER A 256 -22.73 18.86 13.71
N PRO A 257 -22.74 18.17 12.56
CA PRO A 257 -23.89 17.41 12.14
C PRO A 257 -24.26 16.41 13.26
N ILE A 258 -25.54 16.37 13.64
CA ILE A 258 -26.03 15.42 14.65
C ILE A 258 -25.82 14.02 14.11
N TYR A 259 -25.02 13.21 14.81
CA TYR A 259 -24.79 11.83 14.42
C TYR A 259 -26.06 11.00 14.67
N SER A 260 -26.59 10.42 13.60
CA SER A 260 -27.59 9.36 13.68
C SER A 260 -26.89 8.03 13.36
N PRO A 261 -26.92 7.05 14.29
CA PRO A 261 -26.32 5.73 14.01
C PRO A 261 -26.91 5.13 12.73
N PRO A 262 -26.12 4.45 11.91
CA PRO A 262 -26.62 3.77 10.72
C PRO A 262 -27.65 2.72 11.16
N THR A 263 -28.92 2.96 10.84
CA THR A 263 -30.00 2.00 11.12
C THR A 263 -29.84 0.78 10.25
N SER A 264 -30.03 -0.41 10.80
CA SER A 264 -29.83 -1.72 10.16
C SER A 264 -30.76 -2.02 8.97
N ARG A 265 -31.56 -1.06 8.52
CA ARG A 265 -32.62 -1.24 7.51
C ARG A 265 -32.55 -0.38 6.24
N SER A 266 -31.52 0.38 6.02
CA SER A 266 -31.37 1.09 4.75
C SER A 266 -30.66 0.16 3.76
N GLY A 267 -31.39 -0.31 2.75
CA GLY A 267 -30.88 -1.16 1.67
C GLY A 267 -29.91 -0.38 0.76
N TYR A 268 -28.72 -0.17 1.24
CA TYR A 268 -27.64 0.41 0.45
C TYR A 268 -26.98 -0.72 -0.33
N SER A 269 -27.11 -0.71 -1.66
CA SER A 269 -26.34 -1.60 -2.52
C SER A 269 -24.88 -1.13 -2.54
N ASP A 270 -23.95 -2.07 -2.38
CA ASP A 270 -22.49 -1.81 -2.43
C ASP A 270 -21.99 -1.21 -3.78
N SER A 271 -22.89 -1.02 -4.73
CA SER A 271 -22.61 -0.43 -6.05
C SER A 271 -22.95 1.06 -6.13
N GLU A 272 -23.62 1.62 -5.12
CA GLU A 272 -23.89 3.06 -5.10
C GLU A 272 -22.73 3.78 -4.42
N GLN A 273 -21.91 4.40 -5.27
CA GLN A 273 -20.99 5.47 -4.89
C GLN A 273 -21.79 6.55 -4.13
N PRO A 274 -21.20 7.23 -3.14
CA PRO A 274 -21.89 8.31 -2.47
C PRO A 274 -22.35 9.32 -3.52
N PHE A 275 -23.65 9.42 -3.70
CA PHE A 275 -24.31 10.43 -4.52
C PHE A 275 -23.93 11.79 -3.95
N VAL A 276 -23.11 12.51 -4.67
CA VAL A 276 -22.85 13.92 -4.43
C VAL A 276 -24.11 14.65 -4.86
N SER A 277 -25.05 14.87 -3.91
CA SER A 277 -26.09 15.87 -4.15
C SER A 277 -25.39 17.23 -4.26
N GLU A 278 -25.54 17.87 -5.40
CA GLU A 278 -25.28 19.29 -5.58
C GLU A 278 -25.97 20.07 -4.45
N ILE A 279 -25.19 20.50 -3.49
CA ILE A 279 -25.58 21.59 -2.60
C ILE A 279 -24.87 22.83 -3.14
N ASP A 280 -25.40 23.34 -4.25
CA ASP A 280 -25.17 24.70 -4.68
C ASP A 280 -26.07 25.63 -3.86
N ASP A 281 -25.55 26.15 -2.74
CA ASP A 281 -25.94 27.46 -2.27
C ASP A 281 -24.81 28.18 -1.53
N PRO A 282 -24.14 29.14 -2.18
CA PRO A 282 -23.14 29.97 -1.54
C PRO A 282 -23.75 31.03 -0.58
N SER A 283 -25.06 31.10 -0.42
CA SER A 283 -25.74 32.21 0.27
C SER A 283 -25.71 32.14 1.81
N HIS A 284 -25.25 31.02 2.41
CA HIS A 284 -25.13 30.91 3.87
C HIS A 284 -23.80 31.38 4.46
N SER A 285 -23.00 32.14 3.71
CA SER A 285 -21.71 32.65 4.22
C SER A 285 -21.79 33.94 5.06
N SER A 286 -22.97 34.31 5.58
CA SER A 286 -23.19 35.60 6.26
C SER A 286 -22.80 35.64 7.77
N TYR A 287 -22.17 34.61 8.32
CA TYR A 287 -21.76 34.59 9.75
C TYR A 287 -20.26 34.78 10.00
N PHE A 288 -19.52 35.39 9.05
CA PHE A 288 -18.15 35.77 9.33
C PHE A 288 -18.10 37.12 10.06
N SER A 289 -17.89 37.08 11.37
CA SER A 289 -17.62 38.24 12.21
C SER A 289 -16.44 39.07 11.65
N LYS A 290 -16.67 40.38 11.56
CA LYS A 290 -15.63 41.39 11.30
C LYS A 290 -14.71 41.47 12.52
N GLY A 291 -13.62 40.72 12.56
CA GLY A 291 -12.67 40.81 13.68
C GLY A 291 -11.35 40.12 13.43
N GLY A 292 -10.28 40.88 13.35
CA GLY A 292 -8.91 40.46 13.64
C GLY A 292 -8.14 39.69 12.59
N SER A 293 -6.86 39.96 12.50
CA SER A 293 -5.85 39.34 11.59
C SER A 293 -5.69 37.80 11.75
N ARG A 294 -6.30 37.17 12.76
CA ARG A 294 -6.24 35.72 13.00
C ARG A 294 -7.14 34.87 12.11
N GLY A 295 -8.09 35.46 11.39
CA GLY A 295 -9.06 34.72 10.56
C GLY A 295 -8.62 34.40 9.14
N TRP A 296 -7.40 34.68 8.75
CA TRP A 296 -6.97 34.59 7.35
C TRP A 296 -6.87 33.16 6.81
N PRO A 297 -6.25 32.20 7.53
CA PRO A 297 -6.20 30.80 7.08
C PRO A 297 -7.59 30.15 6.97
N LEU A 298 -8.47 30.36 7.98
CA LEU A 298 -9.83 29.83 7.96
C LEU A 298 -10.67 30.42 6.82
N ARG A 299 -10.51 31.73 6.53
CA ARG A 299 -11.19 32.38 5.41
C ARG A 299 -10.70 31.85 4.06
N ARG A 300 -9.42 31.49 3.93
CA ARG A 300 -8.87 30.88 2.73
C ARG A 300 -9.41 29.45 2.57
N LEU A 301 -9.42 28.66 3.63
CA LEU A 301 -10.02 27.33 3.66
C LEU A 301 -11.49 27.38 3.23
N ALA A 302 -12.30 28.28 3.81
CA ALA A 302 -13.71 28.41 3.50
C ALA A 302 -14.01 28.88 2.06
N ARG A 303 -13.05 29.49 1.37
CA ARG A 303 -13.14 29.88 -0.03
C ARG A 303 -12.62 28.80 -0.99
N SER A 304 -11.94 27.80 -0.48
CA SER A 304 -11.44 26.70 -1.30
C SER A 304 -12.59 25.81 -1.78
N LYS A 305 -12.56 25.44 -3.04
CA LYS A 305 -13.50 24.43 -3.60
C LYS A 305 -13.32 23.05 -2.96
N ALA A 306 -12.14 22.78 -2.40
CA ALA A 306 -11.85 21.52 -1.71
C ALA A 306 -12.56 21.42 -0.35
N TRP A 307 -12.90 22.54 0.30
CA TRP A 307 -13.52 22.53 1.63
C TRP A 307 -15.01 22.23 1.55
N LYS A 308 -15.47 21.20 2.28
CA LYS A 308 -16.87 20.76 2.34
C LYS A 308 -17.52 20.97 3.70
N GLY A 309 -16.75 21.22 4.76
CA GLY A 309 -17.28 21.44 6.10
C GLY A 309 -16.26 21.10 7.19
N THR A 310 -16.75 20.99 8.40
CA THR A 310 -15.98 20.61 9.59
C THR A 310 -16.73 19.58 10.43
N VAL A 311 -15.98 18.78 11.17
CA VAL A 311 -16.51 17.83 12.17
C VAL A 311 -15.65 17.89 13.42
N THR A 312 -16.25 17.82 14.60
CA THR A 312 -15.52 17.80 15.88
C THR A 312 -15.73 16.46 16.58
N TYR A 313 -14.67 15.85 17.05
CA TYR A 313 -14.67 14.62 17.83
C TYR A 313 -14.27 14.89 19.28
N PRO A 314 -14.80 14.12 20.26
CA PRO A 314 -15.83 13.08 20.09
C PRO A 314 -17.16 13.66 19.60
N LEU A 315 -17.91 12.85 18.84
CA LEU A 315 -19.23 13.27 18.38
C LEU A 315 -20.20 13.40 19.56
N PRO A 316 -21.11 14.39 19.54
CA PRO A 316 -22.14 14.49 20.56
C PRO A 316 -23.03 13.24 20.47
N THR A 317 -23.04 12.45 21.55
CA THR A 317 -23.89 11.27 21.67
C THR A 317 -25.11 11.61 22.49
N ASN A 318 -26.32 11.33 21.99
CA ASN A 318 -27.58 11.45 22.74
C ASN A 318 -27.83 10.24 23.67
N LEU A 319 -26.82 9.44 23.98
CA LEU A 319 -26.93 8.30 24.88
C LEU A 319 -26.94 8.77 26.33
N PRO A 320 -27.92 8.33 27.15
CA PRO A 320 -27.90 8.57 28.60
C PRO A 320 -26.61 7.96 29.17
N THR A 321 -25.82 8.79 29.84
CA THR A 321 -24.56 8.37 30.46
C THR A 321 -24.80 7.82 31.85
N ASP A 322 -25.24 6.56 31.95
CA ASP A 322 -25.22 5.80 33.20
C ASP A 322 -23.85 5.21 33.55
N ARG A 323 -22.86 5.47 32.72
CA ARG A 323 -21.47 5.02 32.95
C ARG A 323 -20.62 6.15 33.55
N PRO A 324 -19.71 5.82 34.51
CA PRO A 324 -18.77 6.82 35.02
C PRO A 324 -17.99 7.48 33.89
N PRO A 325 -17.68 8.78 34.01
CA PRO A 325 -16.99 9.52 32.94
C PRO A 325 -15.63 8.88 32.67
N ILE A 326 -15.52 8.21 31.53
CA ILE A 326 -14.24 7.88 30.96
C ILE A 326 -13.56 9.21 30.64
N PRO A 327 -12.24 9.39 30.89
CA PRO A 327 -11.56 10.62 30.54
C PRO A 327 -11.81 10.90 29.04
N VAL A 328 -12.61 11.93 28.77
CA VAL A 328 -12.92 12.32 27.39
C VAL A 328 -11.66 12.98 26.84
N PRO A 329 -11.06 12.46 25.77
CA PRO A 329 -9.94 13.12 25.11
C PRO A 329 -10.33 14.56 24.72
N GLU A 330 -9.35 15.45 24.67
CA GLU A 330 -9.56 16.81 24.20
C GLU A 330 -10.26 16.83 22.84
N PRO A 331 -11.26 17.73 22.65
CA PRO A 331 -12.00 17.78 21.39
C PRO A 331 -11.07 18.19 20.25
N ARG A 332 -11.14 17.44 19.15
CA ARG A 332 -10.37 17.70 17.93
C ARG A 332 -11.31 18.03 16.78
N THR A 333 -11.07 19.13 16.11
CA THR A 333 -11.86 19.58 14.95
C THR A 333 -11.12 19.31 13.68
N PHE A 334 -11.82 18.74 12.70
CA PHE A 334 -11.30 18.38 11.39
C PHE A 334 -11.99 19.17 10.30
N ALA A 335 -11.24 19.61 9.30
CA ALA A 335 -11.78 20.09 8.04
C ALA A 335 -12.05 18.90 7.11
N ILE A 336 -13.22 18.88 6.48
CA ILE A 336 -13.56 17.89 5.45
C ILE A 336 -13.12 18.46 4.12
N LEU A 337 -12.09 17.86 3.52
CA LEU A 337 -11.50 18.28 2.24
C LEU A 337 -11.76 17.24 1.16
N GLU A 338 -12.14 17.71 -0.03
CA GLU A 338 -12.24 16.89 -1.22
C GLU A 338 -10.94 16.99 -2.03
N THR A 339 -10.37 15.85 -2.39
CA THR A 339 -9.21 15.81 -3.29
C THR A 339 -9.61 16.25 -4.70
N TRP A 340 -8.68 16.78 -5.50
CA TRP A 340 -8.96 17.03 -6.91
C TRP A 340 -9.00 15.72 -7.71
N PRO A 341 -9.67 15.71 -8.88
CA PRO A 341 -9.78 14.51 -9.70
C PRO A 341 -8.43 13.96 -10.14
N GLY A 342 -8.20 12.68 -9.86
CA GLY A 342 -6.95 11.98 -10.19
C GLY A 342 -5.81 12.17 -9.19
N MET A 343 -6.00 12.91 -8.10
CA MET A 343 -5.05 12.99 -7.00
C MET A 343 -4.96 11.64 -6.28
N ASN A 344 -3.74 11.17 -6.08
CA ASN A 344 -3.46 10.05 -5.20
C ASN A 344 -2.74 10.54 -3.92
N PRO A 345 -3.44 10.66 -2.78
CA PRO A 345 -2.83 11.16 -1.54
C PRO A 345 -1.70 10.30 -1.01
N TRP A 346 -1.63 9.03 -1.42
CA TRP A 346 -0.63 8.06 -0.97
C TRP A 346 0.55 7.92 -1.91
N ASP A 347 0.57 8.61 -3.07
CA ASP A 347 1.74 8.65 -3.94
C ASP A 347 2.86 9.45 -3.28
N LEU A 348 3.94 8.78 -2.90
CA LEU A 348 5.09 9.38 -2.18
C LEU A 348 5.96 10.27 -3.08
N GLY A 349 5.48 10.60 -4.29
CA GLY A 349 6.12 11.52 -5.24
C GLY A 349 7.37 10.95 -5.92
N SER A 350 7.64 9.66 -5.77
CA SER A 350 8.77 9.01 -6.41
C SER A 350 8.49 7.51 -6.60
N THR A 351 8.66 7.02 -7.82
CA THR A 351 8.58 5.59 -8.17
C THR A 351 9.43 4.71 -7.24
N TYR A 352 10.62 5.16 -6.87
CA TYR A 352 11.49 4.45 -5.95
C TYR A 352 10.94 4.41 -4.53
N ARG A 353 10.40 5.53 -4.01
CA ARG A 353 9.77 5.57 -2.68
C ARG A 353 8.54 4.68 -2.61
N ASN A 354 7.69 4.73 -3.63
CA ASN A 354 6.52 3.87 -3.75
C ASN A 354 6.90 2.38 -3.80
N PHE A 355 7.92 2.03 -4.59
CA PHE A 355 8.45 0.67 -4.66
C PHE A 355 9.00 0.22 -3.30
N THR A 356 9.81 1.04 -2.66
CA THR A 356 10.41 0.68 -1.36
C THR A 356 9.39 0.63 -0.22
N ALA A 357 8.28 1.35 -0.32
CA ALA A 357 7.15 1.20 0.61
C ALA A 357 6.55 -0.22 0.58
N VAL A 358 6.61 -0.91 -0.57
CA VAL A 358 6.14 -2.29 -0.69
C VAL A 358 7.26 -3.30 -0.42
N PHE A 359 8.42 -3.12 -1.05
CA PHE A 359 9.50 -4.12 -1.02
C PHE A 359 10.52 -3.91 0.11
N GLY A 360 10.59 -2.69 0.67
CA GLY A 360 11.64 -2.29 1.61
C GLY A 360 12.89 -1.77 0.89
N THR A 361 13.85 -1.26 1.67
CA THR A 361 15.06 -0.60 1.13
C THR A 361 16.23 -1.53 0.87
N LYS A 362 16.20 -2.76 1.41
CA LYS A 362 17.31 -3.71 1.32
C LYS A 362 17.08 -4.74 0.21
N LEU A 363 18.11 -5.03 -0.60
CA LEU A 363 18.03 -5.94 -1.75
C LEU A 363 17.51 -7.35 -1.38
N HIS A 364 17.93 -7.90 -0.23
CA HIS A 364 17.44 -9.20 0.21
C HIS A 364 15.93 -9.20 0.54
N HIS A 365 15.34 -8.04 0.88
CA HIS A 365 13.89 -7.91 1.03
C HIS A 365 13.17 -8.02 -0.33
N TRP A 366 13.83 -7.64 -1.43
CA TRP A 366 13.24 -7.73 -2.77
C TRP A 366 13.21 -9.18 -3.26
N LEU A 367 14.26 -9.94 -2.92
CA LEU A 367 14.44 -11.31 -3.39
C LEU A 367 13.79 -12.35 -2.45
N LEU A 368 13.85 -12.16 -1.14
CA LEU A 368 13.40 -13.20 -0.20
C LEU A 368 11.96 -12.92 0.30
N PRO A 369 11.04 -13.92 0.26
CA PRO A 369 9.66 -13.76 0.70
C PRO A 369 9.53 -13.90 2.24
N ILE A 370 10.39 -13.22 3.02
CA ILE A 370 10.47 -13.39 4.47
C ILE A 370 9.63 -12.34 5.20
N ARG A 371 9.90 -11.05 4.94
CA ARG A 371 9.27 -9.94 5.66
C ARG A 371 8.08 -9.37 4.88
N HIS A 372 7.04 -8.96 5.62
CA HIS A 372 5.92 -8.20 5.06
C HIS A 372 6.38 -6.86 4.48
N SER A 373 5.49 -6.24 3.71
CA SER A 373 5.65 -4.89 3.17
C SER A 373 5.81 -3.89 4.31
N PRO A 374 6.75 -2.93 4.26
CA PRO A 374 6.90 -1.91 5.30
C PRO A 374 5.97 -0.71 5.10
N CYS A 375 4.88 -0.84 4.34
CA CYS A 375 4.00 0.26 3.95
C CYS A 375 3.22 0.90 5.11
N CYS A 376 3.08 0.20 6.23
CA CYS A 376 2.39 0.65 7.44
C CYS A 376 2.71 -0.29 8.61
N GLU A 377 2.23 0.05 9.80
CA GLU A 377 2.23 -0.84 10.94
C GLU A 377 1.05 -1.83 10.84
N HIS A 378 1.33 -3.08 10.51
CA HIS A 378 0.31 -4.11 10.28
C HIS A 378 -0.48 -4.53 11.53
N SER A 379 0.04 -4.25 12.73
CA SER A 379 -0.65 -4.49 14.02
C SER A 379 -1.70 -3.43 14.32
N SER A 380 -1.58 -2.23 13.74
CA SER A 380 -2.53 -1.14 13.93
C SER A 380 -3.92 -1.50 13.40
N ALA A 381 -4.97 -1.19 14.16
CA ALA A 381 -6.35 -1.36 13.72
C ALA A 381 -6.67 -0.49 12.50
N VAL A 382 -6.08 0.69 12.42
CA VAL A 382 -6.40 1.72 11.41
C VAL A 382 -5.41 1.85 10.27
N SER A 383 -4.30 1.12 10.26
CA SER A 383 -3.27 1.11 9.19
C SER A 383 -2.89 2.51 8.68
N LEU A 384 -1.97 3.16 9.39
CA LEU A 384 -1.48 4.49 9.00
C LEU A 384 -0.58 4.38 7.77
N TYR A 385 -1.07 4.86 6.62
CA TYR A 385 -0.26 4.95 5.40
C TYR A 385 0.35 6.35 5.29
N PRO A 386 1.64 6.46 4.92
CA PRO A 386 2.26 7.76 4.69
C PRO A 386 1.58 8.48 3.52
N LEU A 387 1.39 9.79 3.68
CA LEU A 387 0.83 10.67 2.66
C LEU A 387 1.94 11.27 1.82
N GLY A 388 1.63 11.60 0.58
CA GLY A 388 2.58 12.08 -0.40
C GLY A 388 2.53 13.59 -0.62
N PRO A 389 3.44 14.13 -1.46
CA PRO A 389 3.57 15.57 -1.67
C PRO A 389 2.35 16.23 -2.31
N GLN A 390 1.54 15.51 -3.08
CA GLN A 390 0.30 16.06 -3.63
C GLN A 390 -0.71 16.41 -2.52
N PHE A 391 -0.71 15.62 -1.44
CA PHE A 391 -1.54 15.92 -0.28
C PHE A 391 -1.03 17.16 0.46
N GLU A 392 0.29 17.30 0.63
CA GLU A 392 0.90 18.50 1.23
C GLU A 392 0.59 19.75 0.39
N GLU A 393 0.66 19.65 -0.94
CA GLU A 393 0.31 20.73 -1.87
C GLU A 393 -1.16 21.16 -1.69
N MET A 394 -2.07 20.20 -1.54
CA MET A 394 -3.47 20.49 -1.25
C MET A 394 -3.62 21.26 0.08
N LEU A 395 -2.91 20.88 1.13
CA LEU A 395 -2.96 21.58 2.42
C LEU A 395 -2.40 23.01 2.31
N GLU A 396 -1.36 23.22 1.52
CA GLU A 396 -0.82 24.56 1.24
C GLU A 396 -1.83 25.43 0.47
N GLU A 397 -2.49 24.88 -0.54
CA GLU A 397 -3.51 25.59 -1.32
C GLU A 397 -4.70 26.06 -0.47
N VAL A 398 -5.20 25.21 0.42
CA VAL A 398 -6.29 25.56 1.32
C VAL A 398 -5.82 26.44 2.50
N GLY A 399 -4.51 26.63 2.68
CA GLY A 399 -3.93 27.49 3.71
C GLY A 399 -3.87 26.87 5.09
N MET A 400 -3.92 25.53 5.19
CA MET A 400 -3.79 24.80 6.46
C MET A 400 -2.32 24.65 6.90
N VAL A 401 -1.41 24.66 5.95
CA VAL A 401 0.06 24.66 6.19
C VAL A 401 0.63 25.94 5.58
N GLN A 402 1.44 26.65 6.33
CA GLN A 402 2.20 27.77 5.78
C GLN A 402 3.44 27.18 5.08
N ARG A 403 3.64 27.58 3.84
CA ARG A 403 4.91 27.35 3.17
C ARG A 403 5.97 28.09 3.98
N GLU A 404 6.69 27.39 4.83
CA GLU A 404 7.89 27.96 5.44
C GLU A 404 8.72 28.52 4.30
N ALA A 405 9.14 29.79 4.46
CA ALA A 405 9.90 30.52 3.46
C ALA A 405 11.28 29.88 3.24
N LYS A 406 11.32 28.67 2.69
CA LYS A 406 12.55 28.05 2.14
C LYS A 406 13.22 28.95 1.10
N ASN A 407 12.47 29.93 0.55
CA ASN A 407 12.99 30.89 -0.43
C ASN A 407 13.70 32.09 0.18
N ALA A 408 13.60 32.38 1.49
CA ALA A 408 14.29 33.50 2.10
C ALA A 408 15.78 33.23 2.39
N GLN A 409 16.18 31.96 2.53
CA GLN A 409 17.58 31.58 2.74
C GLN A 409 18.38 31.39 1.44
N ASP A 410 17.71 31.11 0.30
CA ASP A 410 18.40 30.95 -0.99
C ASP A 410 18.59 32.28 -1.75
N SER A 411 17.82 33.33 -1.44
CA SER A 411 17.95 34.64 -2.10
C SER A 411 19.10 35.48 -1.54
N ASN A 412 19.67 35.13 -0.38
CA ASN A 412 20.78 35.86 0.26
C ASN A 412 22.15 35.17 0.13
N ARG A 413 22.30 34.16 -0.73
CA ARG A 413 23.62 33.62 -1.08
C ARG A 413 24.19 34.40 -2.26
N PRO A 414 25.40 35.03 -2.12
CA PRO A 414 26.09 35.61 -3.24
C PRO A 414 26.31 34.56 -4.33
N ARG A 415 25.99 34.90 -5.58
CA ARG A 415 26.28 34.05 -6.75
C ARG A 415 27.79 33.84 -6.87
N GLU A 416 28.34 32.87 -6.17
CA GLU A 416 29.66 32.34 -6.44
C GLU A 416 29.65 31.49 -7.71
N ARG A 417 30.51 31.81 -8.65
CA ARG A 417 30.75 31.15 -9.92
C ARG A 417 30.97 29.64 -9.71
N SER A 418 30.29 28.87 -10.50
CA SER A 418 30.29 27.41 -10.55
C SER A 418 31.68 26.79 -10.57
N SER A 419 32.16 26.28 -9.46
CA SER A 419 33.09 25.17 -9.43
C SER A 419 32.29 23.88 -9.23
N ARG A 420 32.47 22.89 -10.11
CA ARG A 420 31.83 21.58 -10.05
C ARG A 420 31.93 20.97 -8.66
N LYS A 421 30.88 21.11 -7.81
CA LYS A 421 30.80 20.41 -6.53
C LYS A 421 30.42 18.95 -6.82
N ARG A 422 31.30 18.02 -6.45
CA ARG A 422 31.02 16.60 -6.33
C ARG A 422 29.77 16.41 -5.47
N ARG A 423 28.77 15.70 -6.01
CA ARG A 423 27.59 15.26 -5.26
C ARG A 423 28.06 14.51 -4.00
N PRO A 424 27.53 14.82 -2.81
CA PRO A 424 27.81 14.03 -1.60
C PRO A 424 27.36 12.59 -1.85
N ARG A 425 28.18 11.61 -1.49
CA ARG A 425 27.77 10.19 -1.52
C ARG A 425 26.68 10.00 -0.48
N LEU A 426 25.50 9.61 -0.93
CA LEU A 426 24.40 9.13 -0.07
C LEU A 426 24.93 7.91 0.72
N GLY A 427 25.19 8.09 2.00
CA GLY A 427 25.71 7.02 2.88
C GLY A 427 26.29 7.52 4.21
N GLU A 428 26.51 8.81 4.38
CA GLU A 428 27.12 9.34 5.60
C GLU A 428 26.07 9.96 6.55
N GLY A 429 25.33 9.10 7.28
CA GLY A 429 24.57 9.52 8.47
C GLY A 429 23.32 10.37 8.23
N TRP A 430 22.75 10.37 7.01
CA TRP A 430 21.51 11.10 6.71
C TRP A 430 20.29 10.24 6.99
N GLN A 431 19.39 10.70 7.83
CA GLN A 431 18.05 10.14 8.02
C GLN A 431 17.03 11.20 7.56
N ASN A 432 16.13 10.82 6.64
CA ASN A 432 15.07 11.69 6.11
C ASN A 432 15.53 13.07 5.54
N GLY A 433 16.76 13.10 4.99
CA GLY A 433 17.31 14.36 4.45
C GLY A 433 17.99 15.27 5.46
N GLU A 434 17.96 14.94 6.75
CA GLU A 434 18.59 15.69 7.84
C GLU A 434 19.58 14.82 8.61
N ARG A 435 20.59 15.44 9.22
CA ARG A 435 21.52 14.74 10.12
C ARG A 435 20.91 14.72 11.53
N PRO A 436 20.97 13.58 12.23
CA PRO A 436 20.58 13.53 13.64
C PRO A 436 21.37 14.52 14.48
N ASP A 437 20.74 15.12 15.48
CA ASP A 437 21.39 16.00 16.43
C ASP A 437 22.59 15.31 17.10
N GLY A 438 23.74 15.98 17.06
CA GLY A 438 24.99 15.43 17.61
C GLY A 438 25.79 14.54 16.66
N TRP A 439 25.33 14.30 15.41
CA TRP A 439 26.11 13.53 14.45
C TRP A 439 27.26 14.36 13.88
N ILE A 440 28.47 13.81 13.92
CA ILE A 440 29.68 14.39 13.34
C ILE A 440 30.25 13.48 12.26
N SER A 441 30.73 14.06 11.15
CA SER A 441 31.36 13.29 10.08
C SER A 441 32.64 12.61 10.56
N GLU A 442 33.02 11.48 9.94
CA GLU A 442 34.27 10.78 10.30
C GLU A 442 35.49 11.70 10.20
N LYS A 443 35.49 12.65 9.24
CA LYS A 443 36.53 13.65 9.08
C LYS A 443 36.56 14.64 10.25
N GLU A 444 35.42 15.01 10.74
CA GLU A 444 35.24 15.93 11.88
C GLU A 444 35.55 15.25 13.21
N ALA A 445 35.10 14.00 13.38
CA ALA A 445 35.45 13.13 14.49
C ALA A 445 36.98 12.88 14.56
N ARG A 446 37.63 12.73 13.40
CA ARG A 446 39.10 12.62 13.31
C ARG A 446 39.82 13.92 13.69
N ARG A 447 39.27 15.06 13.28
CA ARG A 447 39.79 16.38 13.65
C ARG A 447 39.68 16.63 15.15
N LEU A 448 38.50 16.32 15.74
CA LEU A 448 38.28 16.46 17.17
C LEU A 448 39.20 15.52 18.01
N ARG A 449 39.37 14.27 17.56
CA ARG A 449 40.32 13.33 18.19
C ARG A 449 41.75 13.81 18.12
N ASN A 450 42.17 14.39 16.99
CA ASN A 450 43.53 14.95 16.87
C ASN A 450 43.72 16.22 17.71
N GLN A 451 42.70 17.07 17.84
CA GLN A 451 42.72 18.23 18.73
C GLN A 451 42.77 17.80 20.22
N ALA A 452 41.98 16.77 20.60
CA ALA A 452 42.04 16.25 21.96
C ALA A 452 43.42 15.65 22.31
N ARG A 453 44.02 14.90 21.37
CA ARG A 453 45.40 14.38 21.53
C ARG A 453 46.44 15.45 21.59
N ALA A 454 46.30 16.54 20.86
CA ALA A 454 47.21 17.67 20.91
C ALA A 454 47.12 18.43 22.27
N ARG A 455 45.91 18.53 22.84
CA ARG A 455 45.70 19.09 24.19
C ARG A 455 46.31 18.23 25.27
N MET A 456 46.15 16.90 25.23
CA MET A 456 46.75 15.94 26.19
C MET A 456 48.30 15.96 26.14
N ARG A 457 48.91 16.21 24.97
CA ARG A 457 50.37 16.36 24.85
C ARG A 457 50.92 17.65 25.47
N ILE A 458 50.09 18.72 25.52
CA ILE A 458 50.48 19.97 26.13
C ILE A 458 50.42 19.88 27.66
N ASP A 459 49.53 19.03 28.20
CA ASP A 459 49.42 18.82 29.65
C ASP A 459 50.48 17.89 30.19
N ASP A 460 51.08 17.00 29.37
CA ASP A 460 52.20 16.10 29.76
C ASP A 460 53.59 16.81 29.78
N ASP A 461 53.74 17.96 29.14
CA ASP A 461 54.95 18.74 29.12
C ASP A 461 55.03 19.77 30.30
N PHE A 462 54.07 19.75 31.24
CA PHE A 462 53.99 20.63 32.39
C PHE A 462 53.85 19.86 33.71
N VAL A 463 54.76 18.92 33.98
CA VAL A 463 54.97 18.36 35.33
C VAL A 463 56.41 18.64 35.73
N PRO A 464 56.64 19.39 36.83
CA PRO A 464 57.98 19.74 37.30
C PRO A 464 58.76 18.57 37.87
#